data_f76b2815817ccc40787a99f0743d2951
#
_entry.id   f76b2815817ccc40787a99f0743d2951
#
_cell.length_a   1.000
_cell.length_b   1.000
_cell.length_c   1.000
_cell.angle_alpha   90.00
_cell.angle_beta   90.00
_cell.angle_gamma   90.00
#
_symmetry.space_group_name_H-M   'P 1'
#
loop_
_entity.id
_entity.type
_entity.pdbx_description
1 polymer ?
#
loop_
_entity_poly.entity_id
_entity_poly.type
_entity_poly.pdbx_seq_one_letter_code
_entity_poly.pdbx_strand_id
1 'polypeptide(L)'
;MNPQDYVQQKAAASGSSFYYAFLFLPPERRAAITAFYAFCREVDDVVDEIQDPGVAQTTLAWWRQEVAKAFAGEPSHPVTLALMPHTAPFGIEARHLLAVIDGCQMDLDQNRYFDFPNLQQYCHLVAGVVGEVAARIFGQTVPETTAFAHRLGLAFQLTNIIRDVGEDATRGRVYLPVNELQRFDVKAHELLKRGKAPGTDAADFQRRFTALMQFQCERALSTYAEALALLPEADRRNQKPGLMMASIYRTLLQEIAADPMLVLTQRVSLTPLRKFWLAWKVQALGRL
;
A
#
# COMPACT_ATOMS: atom_id res chain seq x y z
N MET A 1 -26.36 8.46 6.26
CA MET A 1 -25.90 7.39 5.36
C MET A 1 -25.66 6.15 6.19
N ASN A 2 -26.08 4.96 5.73
CA ASN A 2 -25.77 3.71 6.41
C ASN A 2 -24.24 3.50 6.44
N PRO A 3 -23.62 3.08 7.56
CA PRO A 3 -22.19 2.83 7.66
C PRO A 3 -21.67 1.88 6.57
N GLN A 4 -22.40 0.84 6.20
CA GLN A 4 -22.01 -0.10 5.14
C GLN A 4 -21.97 0.58 3.75
N ASP A 5 -22.95 1.45 3.44
CA ASP A 5 -22.97 2.18 2.17
C ASP A 5 -21.80 3.16 2.09
N TYR A 6 -21.45 3.80 3.22
CA TYR A 6 -20.30 4.70 3.31
C TYR A 6 -18.98 4.00 2.95
N VAL A 7 -18.69 2.87 3.60
CA VAL A 7 -17.43 2.15 3.34
C VAL A 7 -17.35 1.56 1.94
N GLN A 8 -18.50 1.14 1.38
CA GLN A 8 -18.56 0.67 -0.01
C GLN A 8 -18.26 1.79 -1.01
N GLN A 9 -18.86 2.98 -0.80
CA GLN A 9 -18.60 4.14 -1.64
C GLN A 9 -17.14 4.58 -1.55
N LYS A 10 -16.56 4.66 -0.35
CA LYS A 10 -15.15 5.00 -0.14
C LYS A 10 -14.22 4.01 -0.84
N ALA A 11 -14.47 2.71 -0.69
CA ALA A 11 -13.67 1.67 -1.34
C ALA A 11 -13.79 1.72 -2.87
N ALA A 12 -14.99 1.92 -3.41
CA ALA A 12 -15.23 2.00 -4.85
C ALA A 12 -14.57 3.25 -5.48
N ALA A 13 -14.66 4.40 -4.81
CA ALA A 13 -14.09 5.67 -5.27
C ALA A 13 -12.56 5.63 -5.39
N SER A 14 -11.88 4.77 -4.61
CA SER A 14 -10.41 4.67 -4.61
C SER A 14 -9.80 4.20 -5.94
N GLY A 15 -10.57 3.55 -6.83
CA GLY A 15 -10.06 2.96 -8.09
C GLY A 15 -9.00 1.88 -7.89
N SER A 16 -8.83 1.39 -6.67
CA SER A 16 -7.77 0.48 -6.28
C SER A 16 -7.88 -0.89 -6.94
N SER A 17 -6.74 -1.49 -7.21
CA SER A 17 -6.66 -2.88 -7.69
C SER A 17 -7.15 -3.91 -6.66
N PHE A 18 -7.22 -3.54 -5.38
CA PHE A 18 -7.76 -4.37 -4.30
C PHE A 18 -9.22 -4.79 -4.55
N TYR A 19 -10.02 -3.90 -5.13
CA TYR A 19 -11.41 -4.19 -5.46
C TYR A 19 -11.57 -5.49 -6.24
N TYR A 20 -10.72 -5.75 -7.23
CA TYR A 20 -10.79 -6.96 -8.06
C TYR A 20 -10.53 -8.24 -7.27
N ALA A 21 -9.66 -8.20 -6.27
CA ALA A 21 -9.38 -9.35 -5.41
C ALA A 21 -10.53 -9.62 -4.41
N PHE A 22 -11.22 -8.57 -3.96
CA PHE A 22 -12.31 -8.68 -2.98
C PHE A 22 -13.60 -9.26 -3.59
N LEU A 23 -13.79 -9.15 -4.90
CA LEU A 23 -14.98 -9.68 -5.59
C LEU A 23 -15.20 -11.19 -5.38
N PHE A 24 -14.12 -11.93 -5.17
CA PHE A 24 -14.15 -13.39 -5.02
C PHE A 24 -14.29 -13.86 -3.57
N LEU A 25 -14.37 -12.93 -2.61
CA LEU A 25 -14.52 -13.25 -1.20
C LEU A 25 -15.98 -13.56 -0.83
N PRO A 26 -16.21 -14.46 0.15
CA PRO A 26 -17.52 -14.61 0.80
C PRO A 26 -18.03 -13.26 1.33
N PRO A 27 -19.38 -13.06 1.38
CA PRO A 27 -19.98 -11.77 1.75
C PRO A 27 -19.45 -11.19 3.07
N GLU A 28 -19.32 -12.02 4.12
CA GLU A 28 -18.84 -11.58 5.44
C GLU A 28 -17.40 -11.07 5.38
N ARG A 29 -16.49 -11.85 4.77
CA ARG A 29 -15.08 -11.45 4.61
C ARG A 29 -14.95 -10.22 3.71
N ARG A 30 -15.79 -10.13 2.69
CA ARG A 30 -15.82 -8.96 1.81
C ARG A 30 -16.27 -7.71 2.57
N ALA A 31 -17.30 -7.80 3.41
CA ALA A 31 -17.73 -6.69 4.25
C ALA A 31 -16.60 -6.24 5.21
N ALA A 32 -15.96 -7.19 5.87
CA ALA A 32 -14.86 -6.92 6.80
C ALA A 32 -13.67 -6.21 6.12
N ILE A 33 -13.21 -6.76 4.99
CA ILE A 33 -12.06 -6.15 4.29
C ILE A 33 -12.40 -4.80 3.67
N THR A 34 -13.65 -4.60 3.22
CA THR A 34 -14.11 -3.30 2.69
C THR A 34 -14.12 -2.24 3.78
N ALA A 35 -14.64 -2.57 4.98
CA ALA A 35 -14.65 -1.65 6.11
C ALA A 35 -13.22 -1.31 6.59
N PHE A 36 -12.34 -2.31 6.69
CA PHE A 36 -10.95 -2.10 7.05
C PHE A 36 -10.18 -1.27 6.00
N TYR A 37 -10.38 -1.57 4.71
CA TYR A 37 -9.80 -0.80 3.62
C TYR A 37 -10.28 0.66 3.63
N ALA A 38 -11.59 0.89 3.89
CA ALA A 38 -12.12 2.24 4.01
C ALA A 38 -11.48 3.00 5.18
N PHE A 39 -11.21 2.34 6.32
CA PHE A 39 -10.46 2.94 7.42
C PHE A 39 -9.05 3.38 6.98
N CYS A 40 -8.31 2.49 6.33
CA CYS A 40 -6.97 2.83 5.83
C CYS A 40 -7.02 4.04 4.89
N ARG A 41 -8.01 4.11 4.00
CA ARG A 41 -8.17 5.25 3.08
C ARG A 41 -8.57 6.54 3.76
N GLU A 42 -9.43 6.50 4.78
CA GLU A 42 -9.79 7.71 5.56
C GLU A 42 -8.57 8.31 6.25
N VAL A 43 -7.71 7.46 6.83
CA VAL A 43 -6.51 7.92 7.53
C VAL A 43 -5.44 8.40 6.55
N ASP A 44 -5.28 7.72 5.41
CA ASP A 44 -4.34 8.07 4.35
C ASP A 44 -4.71 9.41 3.69
N ASP A 45 -6.00 9.63 3.41
CA ASP A 45 -6.49 10.88 2.81
C ASP A 45 -6.24 12.11 3.72
N VAL A 46 -6.09 11.94 5.04
CA VAL A 46 -5.71 13.04 5.95
C VAL A 46 -4.37 13.64 5.57
N VAL A 47 -3.40 12.80 5.21
CA VAL A 47 -2.04 13.25 4.88
C VAL A 47 -1.85 13.55 3.40
N ASP A 48 -2.76 13.07 2.56
CA ASP A 48 -2.71 13.28 1.11
C ASP A 48 -3.52 14.50 0.65
N GLU A 49 -4.64 14.81 1.31
CA GLU A 49 -5.58 15.83 0.86
C GLU A 49 -5.55 17.11 1.72
N ILE A 50 -5.21 17.01 3.02
CA ILE A 50 -5.18 18.17 3.91
C ILE A 50 -3.85 18.90 3.73
N GLN A 51 -3.90 20.13 3.22
CA GLN A 51 -2.70 20.94 2.95
C GLN A 51 -2.07 21.56 4.20
N ASP A 52 -2.86 21.88 5.24
CA ASP A 52 -2.36 22.44 6.48
C ASP A 52 -1.85 21.33 7.42
N PRO A 53 -0.53 21.29 7.73
CA PRO A 53 0.03 20.24 8.56
C PRO A 53 -0.56 20.20 9.98
N GLY A 54 -0.94 21.35 10.55
CA GLY A 54 -1.55 21.43 11.88
C GLY A 54 -2.95 20.84 11.91
N VAL A 55 -3.74 21.06 10.85
CA VAL A 55 -5.06 20.44 10.67
C VAL A 55 -4.91 18.94 10.47
N ALA A 56 -3.98 18.50 9.62
CA ALA A 56 -3.71 17.08 9.39
C ALA A 56 -3.30 16.39 10.71
N GLN A 57 -2.39 16.96 11.48
CA GLN A 57 -1.96 16.43 12.77
C GLN A 57 -3.12 16.32 13.77
N THR A 58 -3.97 17.36 13.86
CA THR A 58 -5.15 17.34 14.73
C THR A 58 -6.13 16.26 14.29
N THR A 59 -6.30 16.07 13.00
CA THR A 59 -7.19 15.04 12.45
C THR A 59 -6.67 13.63 12.74
N LEU A 60 -5.35 13.37 12.62
CA LEU A 60 -4.76 12.09 13.04
C LEU A 60 -4.90 11.84 14.53
N ALA A 61 -4.75 12.90 15.36
CA ALA A 61 -5.00 12.80 16.81
C ALA A 61 -6.47 12.45 17.11
N TRP A 62 -7.41 13.04 16.37
CA TRP A 62 -8.83 12.68 16.46
C TRP A 62 -9.07 11.20 16.08
N TRP A 63 -8.44 10.69 14.99
CA TRP A 63 -8.55 9.29 14.62
C TRP A 63 -8.05 8.34 15.71
N ARG A 64 -6.98 8.69 16.44
CA ARG A 64 -6.50 7.91 17.59
C ARG A 64 -7.56 7.83 18.69
N GLN A 65 -8.22 8.95 18.98
CA GLN A 65 -9.33 9.00 19.95
C GLN A 65 -10.54 8.20 19.48
N GLU A 66 -10.90 8.29 18.20
CA GLU A 66 -12.00 7.52 17.61
C GLU A 66 -11.72 6.00 17.70
N VAL A 67 -10.49 5.55 17.40
CA VAL A 67 -10.09 4.15 17.59
C VAL A 67 -10.25 3.74 19.07
N ALA A 68 -9.77 4.55 20.02
CA ALA A 68 -9.90 4.24 21.44
C ALA A 68 -11.37 4.11 21.88
N LYS A 69 -12.23 5.06 21.47
CA LYS A 69 -13.69 5.03 21.75
C LYS A 69 -14.35 3.81 21.10
N ALA A 70 -14.01 3.52 19.83
CA ALA A 70 -14.60 2.40 19.11
C ALA A 70 -14.34 1.06 19.82
N PHE A 71 -13.11 0.83 20.29
CA PHE A 71 -12.78 -0.37 21.07
C PHE A 71 -13.32 -0.35 22.51
N ALA A 72 -13.72 0.81 23.04
CA ALA A 72 -14.49 0.92 24.28
C ALA A 72 -16.01 0.71 24.09
N GLY A 73 -16.48 0.47 22.84
CA GLY A 73 -17.88 0.24 22.52
C GLY A 73 -18.67 1.48 22.11
N GLU A 74 -17.99 2.60 21.86
CA GLU A 74 -18.58 3.90 21.52
C GLU A 74 -18.07 4.44 20.16
N PRO A 75 -18.15 3.64 19.04
CA PRO A 75 -17.77 4.11 17.73
C PRO A 75 -18.69 5.25 17.27
N SER A 76 -18.15 6.29 16.65
CA SER A 76 -18.92 7.45 16.21
C SER A 76 -18.83 7.69 14.69
N HIS A 77 -17.71 7.35 14.06
CA HIS A 77 -17.54 7.53 12.62
C HIS A 77 -18.15 6.38 11.81
N PRO A 78 -18.76 6.61 10.65
CA PRO A 78 -19.34 5.54 9.82
C PRO A 78 -18.37 4.37 9.53
N VAL A 79 -17.09 4.65 9.34
CA VAL A 79 -16.08 3.61 9.11
C VAL A 79 -15.87 2.73 10.33
N THR A 80 -15.76 3.30 11.53
CA THR A 80 -15.60 2.53 12.77
C THR A 80 -16.87 1.78 13.11
N LEU A 81 -18.06 2.39 12.91
CA LEU A 81 -19.35 1.71 13.03
C LEU A 81 -19.46 0.47 12.11
N ALA A 82 -18.96 0.57 10.87
CA ALA A 82 -18.94 -0.55 9.93
C ALA A 82 -17.88 -1.61 10.28
N LEU A 83 -16.73 -1.20 10.83
CA LEU A 83 -15.59 -2.07 11.11
C LEU A 83 -15.75 -2.88 12.42
N MET A 84 -16.29 -2.26 13.49
CA MET A 84 -16.32 -2.87 14.82
C MET A 84 -16.99 -4.24 14.88
N PRO A 85 -18.09 -4.54 14.15
CA PRO A 85 -18.68 -5.89 14.13
C PRO A 85 -17.72 -6.98 13.63
N HIS A 86 -16.67 -6.61 12.88
CA HIS A 86 -15.71 -7.53 12.28
C HIS A 86 -14.42 -7.68 13.11
N THR A 87 -14.22 -6.86 14.15
CA THR A 87 -12.96 -6.87 14.90
C THR A 87 -12.75 -8.17 15.67
N ALA A 88 -13.70 -8.60 16.46
CA ALA A 88 -13.60 -9.84 17.23
C ALA A 88 -13.54 -11.10 16.35
N PRO A 89 -14.43 -11.28 15.33
CA PRO A 89 -14.38 -12.46 14.46
C PRO A 89 -13.07 -12.66 13.71
N PHE A 90 -12.39 -11.55 13.32
CA PHE A 90 -11.15 -11.61 12.54
C PHE A 90 -9.90 -11.24 13.34
N GLY A 91 -10.01 -11.08 14.66
CA GLY A 91 -8.88 -10.74 15.52
C GLY A 91 -8.22 -9.39 15.18
N ILE A 92 -9.03 -8.42 14.74
CA ILE A 92 -8.56 -7.05 14.49
C ILE A 92 -8.50 -6.33 15.83
N GLU A 93 -7.33 -5.84 16.19
CA GLU A 93 -7.08 -5.17 17.46
C GLU A 93 -6.81 -3.67 17.24
N ALA A 94 -6.99 -2.87 18.28
CA ALA A 94 -6.72 -1.42 18.23
C ALA A 94 -5.29 -1.12 17.75
N ARG A 95 -4.30 -1.96 18.12
CA ARG A 95 -2.90 -1.79 17.70
C ARG A 95 -2.73 -1.78 16.18
N HIS A 96 -3.55 -2.54 15.44
CA HIS A 96 -3.46 -2.57 13.97
C HIS A 96 -3.91 -1.23 13.36
N LEU A 97 -5.00 -0.65 13.89
CA LEU A 97 -5.51 0.63 13.43
C LEU A 97 -4.57 1.78 13.81
N LEU A 98 -4.05 1.73 15.04
CA LEU A 98 -3.08 2.72 15.53
C LEU A 98 -1.78 2.68 14.72
N ALA A 99 -1.30 1.49 14.34
CA ALA A 99 -0.11 1.36 13.49
C ALA A 99 -0.28 2.02 12.11
N VAL A 100 -1.47 1.91 11.50
CA VAL A 100 -1.77 2.62 10.25
C VAL A 100 -1.72 4.14 10.46
N ILE A 101 -2.30 4.63 11.56
CA ILE A 101 -2.27 6.06 11.91
C ILE A 101 -0.82 6.51 12.15
N ASP A 102 0.00 5.68 12.83
CA ASP A 102 1.42 5.97 13.07
C ASP A 102 2.22 6.06 11.76
N GLY A 103 1.90 5.19 10.80
CA GLY A 103 2.49 5.26 9.46
C GLY A 103 2.14 6.54 8.71
N CYS A 104 0.87 6.96 8.75
CA CYS A 104 0.45 8.24 8.17
C CYS A 104 1.05 9.44 8.92
N GLN A 105 1.26 9.34 10.25
CA GLN A 105 1.97 10.36 11.01
C GLN A 105 3.41 10.54 10.51
N MET A 106 4.10 9.46 10.13
CA MET A 106 5.45 9.57 9.56
C MET A 106 5.48 10.40 8.27
N ASP A 107 4.41 10.41 7.46
CA ASP A 107 4.32 11.25 6.26
C ASP A 107 4.16 12.75 6.56
N LEU A 108 3.70 13.11 7.75
CA LEU A 108 3.70 14.49 8.24
C LEU A 108 5.05 14.89 8.86
N ASP A 109 5.70 13.95 9.55
CA ASP A 109 6.90 14.23 10.34
C ASP A 109 8.17 14.26 9.46
N GLN A 110 8.17 13.48 8.35
CA GLN A 110 9.33 13.38 7.47
C GLN A 110 8.94 13.15 6.01
N ASN A 111 9.66 13.76 5.10
CA ASN A 111 9.48 13.62 3.65
C ASN A 111 10.66 12.90 2.95
N ARG A 112 11.57 12.33 3.73
CA ARG A 112 12.79 11.63 3.29
C ARG A 112 13.12 10.47 4.20
N TYR A 113 13.67 9.42 3.62
CA TYR A 113 14.18 8.24 4.32
C TYR A 113 15.67 8.13 4.07
N PHE A 114 16.47 8.02 5.13
CA PHE A 114 17.93 7.98 5.01
C PHE A 114 18.42 6.72 4.29
N ASP A 115 17.89 5.56 4.69
CA ASP A 115 18.23 4.24 4.17
C ASP A 115 17.02 3.32 4.04
N PHE A 116 17.25 2.14 3.49
CA PHE A 116 16.17 1.16 3.30
C PHE A 116 15.56 0.65 4.61
N PRO A 117 16.30 0.37 5.69
CA PRO A 117 15.70 0.00 6.98
C PRO A 117 14.69 1.04 7.50
N ASN A 118 15.00 2.34 7.39
CA ASN A 118 14.05 3.41 7.78
C ASN A 118 12.79 3.39 6.89
N LEU A 119 12.95 3.21 5.58
CA LEU A 119 11.81 3.07 4.66
C LEU A 119 11.00 1.81 4.97
N GLN A 120 11.66 0.71 5.32
CA GLN A 120 11.01 -0.55 5.65
C GLN A 120 10.14 -0.44 6.89
N GLN A 121 10.53 0.36 7.89
CA GLN A 121 9.71 0.64 9.08
C GLN A 121 8.40 1.33 8.69
N TYR A 122 8.45 2.36 7.84
CA TYR A 122 7.26 3.00 7.27
C TYR A 122 6.38 1.99 6.53
N CYS A 123 6.96 1.24 5.60
CA CYS A 123 6.24 0.22 4.83
C CYS A 123 5.58 -0.83 5.73
N HIS A 124 6.20 -1.18 6.86
CA HIS A 124 5.61 -2.11 7.83
C HIS A 124 4.33 -1.54 8.42
N LEU A 125 4.31 -0.28 8.82
CA LEU A 125 3.14 0.36 9.42
C LEU A 125 1.99 0.53 8.42
N VAL A 126 2.26 1.04 7.21
CA VAL A 126 1.20 1.37 6.23
C VAL A 126 0.79 0.19 5.34
N ALA A 127 1.57 -0.90 5.30
CA ALA A 127 1.28 -2.03 4.43
C ALA A 127 1.53 -3.40 5.07
N GLY A 128 2.55 -3.57 5.89
CA GLY A 128 2.82 -4.83 6.59
C GLY A 128 1.68 -5.20 7.54
N VAL A 129 1.30 -4.28 8.42
CA VAL A 129 0.17 -4.44 9.36
C VAL A 129 -1.15 -4.57 8.62
N VAL A 130 -1.34 -3.83 7.53
CA VAL A 130 -2.52 -3.97 6.66
C VAL A 130 -2.60 -5.36 6.05
N GLY A 131 -1.46 -5.91 5.62
CA GLY A 131 -1.34 -7.28 5.14
C GLY A 131 -1.70 -8.32 6.20
N GLU A 132 -1.25 -8.13 7.45
CA GLU A 132 -1.59 -9.01 8.58
C GLU A 132 -3.10 -9.07 8.81
N VAL A 133 -3.77 -7.93 8.91
CA VAL A 133 -5.23 -7.87 9.08
C VAL A 133 -5.95 -8.50 7.87
N ALA A 134 -5.50 -8.21 6.66
CA ALA A 134 -6.07 -8.79 5.45
C ALA A 134 -5.93 -10.33 5.45
N ALA A 135 -4.78 -10.88 5.82
CA ALA A 135 -4.56 -12.32 5.88
C ALA A 135 -5.51 -13.01 6.87
N ARG A 136 -5.76 -12.41 8.03
CA ARG A 136 -6.74 -12.90 9.03
C ARG A 136 -8.16 -12.90 8.45
N ILE A 137 -8.58 -11.80 7.81
CA ILE A 137 -9.90 -11.69 7.15
C ILE A 137 -10.04 -12.72 6.02
N PHE A 138 -8.98 -12.97 5.26
CA PHE A 138 -8.98 -13.97 4.19
C PHE A 138 -9.05 -15.41 4.72
N GLY A 139 -8.82 -15.61 6.01
CA GLY A 139 -8.97 -16.90 6.68
C GLY A 139 -7.64 -17.60 6.96
N GLN A 140 -6.67 -16.87 7.47
CA GLN A 140 -5.45 -17.42 8.04
C GLN A 140 -5.77 -18.50 9.07
N THR A 141 -5.13 -19.65 8.96
CA THR A 141 -5.30 -20.79 9.90
C THR A 141 -4.03 -21.11 10.69
N VAL A 142 -2.86 -20.69 10.18
CA VAL A 142 -1.57 -20.92 10.83
C VAL A 142 -0.80 -19.61 11.03
N PRO A 143 -0.07 -19.44 12.15
CA PRO A 143 0.59 -18.18 12.49
C PRO A 143 1.69 -17.77 11.48
N GLU A 144 2.30 -18.72 10.81
CA GLU A 144 3.37 -18.49 9.81
C GLU A 144 2.89 -17.65 8.62
N THR A 145 1.59 -17.66 8.32
CA THR A 145 0.99 -16.81 7.27
C THR A 145 1.16 -15.33 7.56
N THR A 146 1.35 -14.93 8.82
CA THR A 146 1.64 -13.53 9.18
C THR A 146 2.96 -13.05 8.56
N ALA A 147 4.00 -13.89 8.52
CA ALA A 147 5.27 -13.54 7.88
C ALA A 147 5.12 -13.34 6.37
N PHE A 148 4.34 -14.20 5.70
CA PHE A 148 3.94 -14.01 4.30
C PHE A 148 3.23 -12.66 4.10
N ALA A 149 2.25 -12.36 4.94
CA ALA A 149 1.43 -11.15 4.83
C ALA A 149 2.26 -9.87 5.00
N HIS A 150 3.17 -9.83 5.98
CA HIS A 150 4.08 -8.70 6.18
C HIS A 150 5.02 -8.51 4.98
N ARG A 151 5.61 -9.61 4.47
CA ARG A 151 6.53 -9.56 3.34
C ARG A 151 5.81 -9.15 2.05
N LEU A 152 4.60 -9.64 1.84
CA LEU A 152 3.77 -9.26 0.69
C LEU A 152 3.32 -7.80 0.78
N GLY A 153 2.95 -7.32 1.98
CA GLY A 153 2.63 -5.91 2.23
C GLY A 153 3.80 -4.99 1.87
N LEU A 154 5.02 -5.36 2.31
CA LEU A 154 6.24 -4.65 1.91
C LEU A 154 6.40 -4.59 0.38
N ALA A 155 6.23 -5.71 -0.32
CA ALA A 155 6.35 -5.77 -1.78
C ALA A 155 5.32 -4.86 -2.48
N PHE A 156 4.08 -4.82 -1.97
CA PHE A 156 3.05 -3.91 -2.48
C PHE A 156 3.44 -2.44 -2.27
N GLN A 157 3.92 -2.07 -1.08
CA GLN A 157 4.28 -0.69 -0.81
C GLN A 157 5.50 -0.25 -1.59
N LEU A 158 6.51 -1.10 -1.76
CA LEU A 158 7.63 -0.82 -2.64
C LEU A 158 7.17 -0.57 -4.09
N THR A 159 6.21 -1.35 -4.58
CA THR A 159 5.64 -1.15 -5.92
C THR A 159 4.88 0.18 -6.02
N ASN A 160 4.12 0.56 -4.98
CA ASN A 160 3.45 1.88 -4.93
C ASN A 160 4.49 3.00 -4.99
N ILE A 161 5.53 2.96 -4.15
CA ILE A 161 6.61 3.95 -4.11
C ILE A 161 7.29 4.07 -5.48
N ILE A 162 7.60 2.95 -6.13
CA ILE A 162 8.22 2.91 -7.47
C ILE A 162 7.29 3.53 -8.52
N ARG A 163 6.01 3.20 -8.49
CA ARG A 163 4.99 3.71 -9.43
C ARG A 163 4.76 5.20 -9.28
N ASP A 164 4.75 5.68 -8.04
CA ASP A 164 4.26 7.02 -7.71
C ASP A 164 5.38 8.06 -7.53
N VAL A 165 6.66 7.73 -7.87
CA VAL A 165 7.83 8.63 -7.72
C VAL A 165 7.57 10.04 -8.27
N GLY A 166 6.97 10.16 -9.45
CA GLY A 166 6.66 11.46 -10.06
C GLY A 166 5.49 12.19 -9.39
N GLU A 167 4.49 11.47 -8.89
CA GLU A 167 3.35 12.03 -8.17
C GLU A 167 3.79 12.50 -6.78
N ASP A 168 4.52 11.68 -6.03
CA ASP A 168 5.05 11.99 -4.71
C ASP A 168 5.98 13.22 -4.76
N ALA A 169 6.79 13.32 -5.81
CA ALA A 169 7.64 14.48 -6.04
C ALA A 169 6.85 15.79 -6.14
N THR A 170 5.61 15.78 -6.67
CA THR A 170 4.76 17.00 -6.70
C THR A 170 4.30 17.45 -5.31
N ARG A 171 4.22 16.51 -4.38
CA ARG A 171 3.89 16.75 -2.96
C ARG A 171 5.12 17.04 -2.10
N GLY A 172 6.31 17.11 -2.72
CA GLY A 172 7.57 17.31 -2.02
C GLY A 172 8.12 16.06 -1.32
N ARG A 173 7.51 14.89 -1.53
CA ARG A 173 7.90 13.62 -0.92
C ARG A 173 8.84 12.83 -1.84
N VAL A 174 9.87 12.22 -1.26
CA VAL A 174 10.76 11.28 -1.95
C VAL A 174 11.01 10.09 -1.02
N TYR A 175 10.33 8.98 -1.29
CA TYR A 175 10.43 7.75 -0.48
C TYR A 175 11.68 6.94 -0.80
N LEU A 176 12.28 7.12 -1.99
CA LEU A 176 13.52 6.43 -2.35
C LEU A 176 14.65 6.83 -1.38
N PRO A 177 15.36 5.84 -0.76
CA PRO A 177 16.36 6.12 0.26
C PRO A 177 17.48 7.05 -0.21
N VAL A 178 17.84 8.02 0.64
CA VAL A 178 18.86 9.05 0.32
C VAL A 178 20.20 8.42 -0.04
N ASN A 179 20.65 7.40 0.70
CA ASN A 179 21.90 6.69 0.41
C ASN A 179 21.88 5.96 -0.94
N GLU A 180 20.70 5.52 -1.40
CA GLU A 180 20.52 4.88 -2.70
C GLU A 180 20.47 5.92 -3.82
N LEU A 181 19.81 7.05 -3.60
CA LEU A 181 19.90 8.20 -4.50
C LEU A 181 21.36 8.61 -4.72
N GLN A 182 22.14 8.70 -3.64
CA GLN A 182 23.58 9.00 -3.71
C GLN A 182 24.37 7.92 -4.48
N ARG A 183 24.09 6.65 -4.23
CA ARG A 183 24.74 5.52 -4.91
C ARG A 183 24.61 5.59 -6.44
N PHE A 184 23.46 6.06 -6.92
CA PHE A 184 23.16 6.17 -8.36
C PHE A 184 23.37 7.60 -8.88
N ASP A 185 23.92 8.50 -8.08
CA ASP A 185 24.10 9.93 -8.38
C ASP A 185 22.83 10.65 -8.86
N VAL A 186 21.67 10.22 -8.36
CA VAL A 186 20.39 10.88 -8.62
C VAL A 186 20.10 11.85 -7.47
N LYS A 187 19.93 13.13 -7.79
CA LYS A 187 19.72 14.16 -6.79
C LYS A 187 18.22 14.35 -6.52
N ALA A 188 17.86 14.54 -5.26
CA ALA A 188 16.46 14.72 -4.89
C ALA A 188 15.78 15.88 -5.65
N HIS A 189 16.50 16.98 -5.91
CA HIS A 189 15.95 18.10 -6.68
C HIS A 189 15.66 17.75 -8.15
N GLU A 190 16.39 16.79 -8.74
CA GLU A 190 16.12 16.29 -10.09
C GLU A 190 14.80 15.52 -10.11
N LEU A 191 14.52 14.71 -9.07
CA LEU A 191 13.22 14.03 -8.91
C LEU A 191 12.08 15.03 -8.72
N LEU A 192 12.23 15.99 -7.80
CA LEU A 192 11.23 17.05 -7.53
C LEU A 192 10.90 17.87 -8.78
N LYS A 193 11.85 18.01 -9.71
CA LYS A 193 11.68 18.67 -11.00
C LYS A 193 11.45 17.69 -12.15
N ARG A 194 11.27 16.41 -11.86
CA ARG A 194 11.01 15.35 -12.84
C ARG A 194 12.03 15.33 -13.98
N GLY A 195 13.32 15.44 -13.63
CA GLY A 195 14.43 15.50 -14.58
C GLY A 195 14.56 16.83 -15.36
N LYS A 196 13.75 17.84 -15.06
CA LYS A 196 13.76 19.17 -15.72
C LYS A 196 14.43 20.25 -14.86
N ALA A 197 15.29 19.87 -13.91
CA ALA A 197 16.01 20.83 -13.10
C ALA A 197 17.03 21.61 -13.95
N PRO A 198 17.23 22.93 -13.70
CA PRO A 198 18.24 23.70 -14.41
C PRO A 198 19.63 23.06 -14.26
N GLY A 199 20.37 22.96 -15.37
CA GLY A 199 21.70 22.33 -15.42
C GLY A 199 21.70 20.80 -15.43
N THR A 200 20.55 20.14 -15.46
CA THR A 200 20.45 18.69 -15.64
C THR A 200 20.65 18.32 -17.11
N ASP A 201 21.65 17.49 -17.40
CA ASP A 201 21.75 16.79 -18.69
C ASP A 201 20.68 15.69 -18.72
N ALA A 202 19.70 15.83 -19.63
CA ALA A 202 18.57 14.92 -19.72
C ALA A 202 18.98 13.47 -20.02
N ALA A 203 19.96 13.26 -20.89
CA ALA A 203 20.42 11.92 -21.27
C ALA A 203 21.18 11.25 -20.10
N ASP A 204 22.03 12.01 -19.42
CA ASP A 204 22.73 11.53 -18.24
C ASP A 204 21.77 11.23 -17.07
N PHE A 205 20.84 12.13 -16.80
CA PHE A 205 19.80 11.89 -15.80
C PHE A 205 18.97 10.63 -16.13
N GLN A 206 18.53 10.46 -17.38
CA GLN A 206 17.77 9.28 -17.81
C GLN A 206 18.54 7.99 -17.52
N ARG A 207 19.84 7.95 -17.85
CA ARG A 207 20.70 6.79 -17.60
C ARG A 207 20.79 6.45 -16.10
N ARG A 208 21.09 7.46 -15.26
CA ARG A 208 21.22 7.32 -13.80
C ARG A 208 19.90 6.92 -13.13
N PHE A 209 18.83 7.58 -13.50
CA PHE A 209 17.49 7.29 -12.97
C PHE A 209 17.02 5.90 -13.39
N THR A 210 17.24 5.49 -14.66
CA THR A 210 16.90 4.12 -15.10
C THR A 210 17.64 3.06 -14.29
N ALA A 211 18.94 3.25 -14.03
CA ALA A 211 19.71 2.31 -13.21
C ALA A 211 19.20 2.24 -11.77
N LEU A 212 18.85 3.38 -11.16
CA LEU A 212 18.23 3.43 -9.83
C LEU A 212 16.90 2.67 -9.81
N MET A 213 16.04 2.92 -10.79
CA MET A 213 14.70 2.31 -10.83
C MET A 213 14.76 0.81 -11.11
N GLN A 214 15.69 0.35 -11.95
CA GLN A 214 15.94 -1.08 -12.13
C GLN A 214 16.35 -1.76 -10.82
N PHE A 215 17.26 -1.16 -10.05
CA PHE A 215 17.64 -1.63 -8.73
C PHE A 215 16.42 -1.70 -7.76
N GLN A 216 15.55 -0.69 -7.77
CA GLN A 216 14.34 -0.69 -6.94
C GLN A 216 13.34 -1.77 -7.39
N CYS A 217 13.14 -1.95 -8.70
CA CYS A 217 12.27 -2.98 -9.25
C CYS A 217 12.78 -4.39 -8.92
N GLU A 218 14.08 -4.64 -9.03
CA GLU A 218 14.69 -5.92 -8.66
C GLU A 218 14.46 -6.25 -7.19
N ARG A 219 14.65 -5.28 -6.28
CA ARG A 219 14.35 -5.44 -4.85
C ARG A 219 12.89 -5.81 -4.63
N ALA A 220 11.96 -5.07 -5.25
CA ALA A 220 10.54 -5.34 -5.10
C ALA A 220 10.17 -6.73 -5.63
N LEU A 221 10.70 -7.14 -6.79
CA LEU A 221 10.50 -8.49 -7.35
C LEU A 221 11.07 -9.59 -6.45
N SER A 222 12.26 -9.39 -5.87
CA SER A 222 12.82 -10.31 -4.88
C SER A 222 11.93 -10.43 -3.64
N THR A 223 11.40 -9.29 -3.15
CA THR A 223 10.49 -9.27 -2.00
C THR A 223 9.20 -10.05 -2.29
N TYR A 224 8.66 -9.99 -3.51
CA TYR A 224 7.53 -10.87 -3.92
C TYR A 224 7.92 -12.35 -3.90
N ALA A 225 9.09 -12.71 -4.41
CA ALA A 225 9.55 -14.09 -4.40
C ALA A 225 9.72 -14.63 -2.98
N GLU A 226 10.31 -13.83 -2.10
CA GLU A 226 10.47 -14.14 -0.67
C GLU A 226 9.09 -14.32 0.01
N ALA A 227 8.14 -13.40 -0.25
CA ALA A 227 6.79 -13.52 0.30
C ALA A 227 6.13 -14.82 -0.13
N LEU A 228 6.18 -15.16 -1.42
CA LEU A 228 5.58 -16.37 -1.95
C LEU A 228 6.19 -17.66 -1.37
N ALA A 229 7.49 -17.64 -1.06
CA ALA A 229 8.18 -18.75 -0.41
C ALA A 229 7.75 -18.92 1.05
N LEU A 230 7.31 -17.83 1.72
CA LEU A 230 6.82 -17.86 3.09
C LEU A 230 5.36 -18.31 3.21
N LEU A 231 4.60 -18.44 2.10
CA LEU A 231 3.18 -18.80 2.16
C LEU A 231 3.00 -20.28 2.50
N PRO A 232 2.43 -20.61 3.68
CA PRO A 232 2.15 -21.98 4.04
C PRO A 232 1.13 -22.62 3.10
N GLU A 233 1.33 -23.88 2.75
CA GLU A 233 0.39 -24.62 1.87
C GLU A 233 -1.02 -24.69 2.49
N ALA A 234 -1.11 -24.83 3.82
CA ALA A 234 -2.38 -24.85 4.55
C ALA A 234 -3.28 -23.63 4.26
N ASP A 235 -2.67 -22.46 4.10
CA ASP A 235 -3.41 -21.21 3.88
C ASP A 235 -3.43 -20.74 2.41
N ARG A 236 -2.72 -21.42 1.52
CA ARG A 236 -2.60 -21.00 0.11
C ARG A 236 -3.94 -20.74 -0.56
N ARG A 237 -4.94 -21.59 -0.28
CA ARG A 237 -6.30 -21.42 -0.81
C ARG A 237 -7.00 -20.20 -0.24
N ASN A 238 -6.84 -19.94 1.05
CA ASN A 238 -7.47 -18.81 1.74
C ASN A 238 -6.82 -17.49 1.36
N GLN A 239 -5.50 -17.49 1.07
CA GLN A 239 -4.74 -16.30 0.70
C GLN A 239 -4.79 -15.98 -0.81
N LYS A 240 -5.67 -16.61 -1.60
CA LYS A 240 -5.88 -16.28 -3.01
C LYS A 240 -6.07 -14.79 -3.30
N PRO A 241 -6.81 -14.00 -2.50
CA PRO A 241 -6.92 -12.57 -2.75
C PRO A 241 -5.56 -11.84 -2.71
N GLY A 242 -4.68 -12.19 -1.78
CA GLY A 242 -3.30 -11.69 -1.73
C GLY A 242 -2.49 -12.11 -2.98
N LEU A 243 -2.66 -13.36 -3.45
CA LEU A 243 -2.01 -13.84 -4.67
C LEU A 243 -2.53 -13.14 -5.94
N MET A 244 -3.84 -12.84 -6.03
CA MET A 244 -4.41 -12.06 -7.13
C MET A 244 -3.79 -10.67 -7.19
N MET A 245 -3.67 -10.01 -6.05
CA MET A 245 -3.00 -8.73 -5.93
C MET A 245 -1.54 -8.81 -6.34
N ALA A 246 -0.81 -9.84 -5.88
CA ALA A 246 0.59 -10.06 -6.25
C ALA A 246 0.74 -10.23 -7.78
N SER A 247 -0.18 -10.95 -8.44
CA SER A 247 -0.19 -11.09 -9.90
C SER A 247 -0.32 -9.75 -10.61
N ILE A 248 -1.27 -8.92 -10.17
CA ILE A 248 -1.53 -7.60 -10.75
C ILE A 248 -0.32 -6.67 -10.55
N TYR A 249 0.19 -6.58 -9.32
CA TYR A 249 1.26 -5.65 -8.96
C TYR A 249 2.62 -6.05 -9.54
N ARG A 250 2.93 -7.36 -9.60
CA ARG A 250 4.15 -7.83 -10.28
C ARG A 250 4.12 -7.52 -11.77
N THR A 251 2.97 -7.68 -12.43
CA THR A 251 2.80 -7.31 -13.84
C THR A 251 2.98 -5.81 -14.03
N LEU A 252 2.39 -4.98 -13.17
CA LEU A 252 2.60 -3.53 -13.18
C LEU A 252 4.08 -3.16 -13.02
N LEU A 253 4.76 -3.79 -12.06
CA LEU A 253 6.18 -3.54 -11.80
C LEU A 253 7.06 -3.92 -12.98
N GLN A 254 6.73 -5.01 -13.70
CA GLN A 254 7.43 -5.40 -14.93
C GLN A 254 7.27 -4.37 -16.06
N GLU A 255 6.09 -3.74 -16.18
CA GLU A 255 5.89 -2.66 -17.15
C GLU A 255 6.68 -1.40 -16.78
N ILE A 256 6.74 -1.06 -15.49
CA ILE A 256 7.57 0.05 -15.01
C ILE A 256 9.06 -0.24 -15.26
N ALA A 257 9.51 -1.47 -15.01
CA ALA A 257 10.90 -1.86 -15.23
C ALA A 257 11.30 -1.81 -16.72
N ALA A 258 10.35 -2.01 -17.65
CA ALA A 258 10.61 -1.89 -19.09
C ALA A 258 10.81 -0.43 -19.55
N ASP A 259 10.10 0.52 -18.95
CA ASP A 259 10.28 1.97 -19.20
C ASP A 259 10.12 2.76 -17.89
N PRO A 260 11.18 2.85 -17.07
CA PRO A 260 11.11 3.53 -15.79
C PRO A 260 10.87 5.04 -15.86
N MET A 261 11.15 5.68 -17.00
CA MET A 261 10.96 7.12 -17.16
C MET A 261 9.47 7.52 -17.12
N LEU A 262 8.56 6.61 -17.43
CA LEU A 262 7.12 6.88 -17.44
C LEU A 262 6.61 7.34 -16.05
N VAL A 263 7.15 6.81 -14.95
CA VAL A 263 6.68 7.17 -13.60
C VAL A 263 6.92 8.64 -13.23
N LEU A 264 7.83 9.33 -13.94
CA LEU A 264 8.06 10.76 -13.74
C LEU A 264 6.98 11.64 -14.38
N THR A 265 6.28 11.14 -15.40
CA THR A 265 5.37 11.92 -16.22
C THR A 265 3.92 11.52 -16.09
N GLN A 266 3.66 10.25 -15.78
CA GLN A 266 2.33 9.69 -15.65
C GLN A 266 2.29 8.56 -14.63
N ARG A 267 1.11 8.29 -14.08
CA ARG A 267 0.88 7.14 -13.23
C ARG A 267 0.68 5.90 -14.09
N VAL A 268 1.62 4.97 -14.05
CA VAL A 268 1.53 3.69 -14.77
C VAL A 268 0.44 2.82 -14.16
N SER A 269 -0.47 2.30 -14.99
CA SER A 269 -1.57 1.44 -14.51
C SER A 269 -1.95 0.40 -15.55
N LEU A 270 -2.32 -0.78 -15.10
CA LEU A 270 -2.92 -1.82 -15.94
C LEU A 270 -4.38 -1.48 -16.25
N THR A 271 -4.85 -1.85 -17.44
CA THR A 271 -6.26 -1.69 -17.80
C THR A 271 -7.17 -2.55 -16.92
N PRO A 272 -8.43 -2.13 -16.68
CA PRO A 272 -9.40 -2.90 -15.89
C PRO A 272 -9.56 -4.35 -16.34
N LEU A 273 -9.63 -4.58 -17.66
CA LEU A 273 -9.73 -5.92 -18.25
C LEU A 273 -8.51 -6.79 -17.92
N ARG A 274 -7.30 -6.21 -17.99
CA ARG A 274 -6.07 -6.95 -17.65
C ARG A 274 -6.00 -7.28 -16.16
N LYS A 275 -6.38 -6.35 -15.28
CA LYS A 275 -6.48 -6.60 -13.83
C LYS A 275 -7.45 -7.73 -13.52
N PHE A 276 -8.64 -7.69 -14.12
CA PHE A 276 -9.65 -8.73 -13.95
C PHE A 276 -9.15 -10.09 -14.45
N TRP A 277 -8.54 -10.15 -15.65
CA TRP A 277 -8.01 -11.39 -16.21
C TRP A 277 -6.90 -12.00 -15.33
N LEU A 278 -5.97 -11.18 -14.80
CA LEU A 278 -4.91 -11.63 -13.89
C LEU A 278 -5.50 -12.19 -12.59
N ALA A 279 -6.49 -11.52 -12.00
CA ALA A 279 -7.17 -12.01 -10.80
C ALA A 279 -7.92 -13.32 -11.08
N TRP A 280 -8.66 -13.39 -12.18
CA TRP A 280 -9.38 -14.61 -12.60
C TRP A 280 -8.44 -15.78 -12.86
N LYS A 281 -7.30 -15.56 -13.52
CA LYS A 281 -6.28 -16.58 -13.75
C LYS A 281 -5.80 -17.19 -12.43
N VAL A 282 -5.50 -16.39 -11.42
CA VAL A 282 -5.11 -16.89 -10.09
C VAL A 282 -6.27 -17.63 -9.41
N GLN A 283 -7.52 -17.14 -9.56
CA GLN A 283 -8.69 -17.81 -9.01
C GLN A 283 -8.85 -19.22 -9.61
N ALA A 284 -8.69 -19.34 -10.92
CA ALA A 284 -8.88 -20.62 -11.64
C ALA A 284 -7.72 -21.60 -11.42
N LEU A 285 -6.47 -21.11 -11.51
CA LEU A 285 -5.28 -21.96 -11.49
C LEU A 285 -4.66 -22.14 -10.10
N GLY A 286 -5.01 -21.28 -9.14
CA GLY A 286 -4.48 -21.31 -7.77
C GLY A 286 -3.00 -20.93 -7.63
N ARG A 287 -2.38 -20.42 -8.71
CA ARG A 287 -0.95 -20.02 -8.75
C ARG A 287 -0.74 -18.76 -9.60
N LEU A 288 0.37 -18.07 -9.36
CA LEU A 288 0.81 -16.89 -10.10
C LEU A 288 1.39 -17.29 -11.46
#